data_09e27f94d6b188517f664ffd1a569fcd
#
_entry.id   09e27f94d6b188517f664ffd1a569fcd
#
_cell.length_a   1.000
_cell.length_b   1.000
_cell.length_c   1.000
_cell.angle_alpha   90.00
_cell.angle_beta   90.00
_cell.angle_gamma   90.00
#
_symmetry.space_group_name_H-M   'P 1'
#
loop_
_entity.id
_entity.type
_entity.pdbx_description
1 polymer ?
#
loop_
_entity_poly.entity_id
_entity_poly.type
_entity_poly.pdbx_seq_one_letter_code
_entity_poly.pdbx_strand_id
1 'polypeptide(L)'
;MKAYTYSSVALAVTISLLAGCGGGSGSSNTPPVVTTPTTPTTPVTTEPEWEAGVYEPQSQYLAKCETPRSGIDPFTNRAYPDTQGTAMDEKLWLRTWTNDTYLWYDEVDDNDPANFSVLGYFDQLKTNELTPSGTPKDNFHFSQDTAEYNELSQSGISSGYGFDWEFGSTTVPRVLTVRFTEPGSPAATAGVPRGATLSRINGVDFVNDNTQQGVNAINAALFPEDAGTVTSFEFVQVDGSTLSVDITSGDISVTPVQNAKVLDTENGKTGYFQFNTFIVTAQEGLIDAFDMFVEENVTELVIDLRYNGGGRLALASQLSYMIAGPNQTNNATFETLRFNDKNPNTNPVTGETIRPTPFYRNVIDYNAGQLTDTFLP
;
A
#
# COMPACT_ATOMS: atom_id res chain seq x y z
N MET A 1 -29.30 35.78 -17.90
CA MET A 1 -29.17 34.78 -16.83
C MET A 1 -29.57 33.43 -17.40
N LYS A 2 -28.59 32.60 -17.75
CA LYS A 2 -28.82 31.19 -18.10
C LYS A 2 -28.32 30.37 -16.94
N ALA A 3 -29.22 29.67 -16.26
CA ALA A 3 -28.89 28.74 -15.20
C ALA A 3 -28.19 27.53 -15.82
N TYR A 4 -26.95 27.28 -15.43
CA TYR A 4 -26.27 26.04 -15.70
C TYR A 4 -26.60 25.09 -14.56
N THR A 5 -27.39 24.06 -14.84
CA THR A 5 -27.61 22.93 -13.98
C THR A 5 -26.30 22.11 -13.96
N TYR A 6 -25.59 22.14 -12.85
CA TYR A 6 -24.48 21.24 -12.60
C TYR A 6 -25.04 19.84 -12.35
N SER A 7 -24.86 18.95 -13.30
CA SER A 7 -24.98 17.52 -13.07
C SER A 7 -23.94 17.12 -12.02
N SER A 8 -24.41 16.60 -10.89
CA SER A 8 -23.60 15.98 -9.85
C SER A 8 -22.83 14.82 -10.49
N VAL A 9 -21.56 15.04 -10.82
CA VAL A 9 -20.64 13.96 -11.16
C VAL A 9 -20.36 13.25 -9.84
N ALA A 10 -21.08 12.18 -9.58
CA ALA A 10 -20.71 11.25 -8.52
C ALA A 10 -19.31 10.76 -8.85
N LEU A 11 -18.32 11.23 -8.10
CA LEU A 11 -16.99 10.67 -8.09
C LEU A 11 -17.15 9.30 -7.42
N ALA A 12 -17.41 8.28 -8.22
CA ALA A 12 -17.29 6.92 -7.77
C ALA A 12 -15.80 6.70 -7.48
N VAL A 13 -15.38 7.02 -6.25
CA VAL A 13 -14.21 6.40 -5.64
C VAL A 13 -14.62 4.94 -5.46
N THR A 14 -14.63 4.21 -6.56
CA THR A 14 -14.74 2.77 -6.52
C THR A 14 -13.48 2.29 -5.81
N ILE A 15 -13.61 2.07 -4.51
CA ILE A 15 -12.76 1.12 -3.81
C ILE A 15 -12.99 -0.16 -4.60
N SER A 16 -12.08 -0.44 -5.51
CA SER A 16 -12.08 -1.71 -6.22
C SER A 16 -11.92 -2.76 -5.14
N LEU A 17 -13.04 -3.39 -4.78
CA LEU A 17 -13.05 -4.60 -3.96
C LEU A 17 -12.32 -5.65 -4.79
N LEU A 18 -10.99 -5.65 -4.70
CA LEU A 18 -10.22 -6.82 -5.02
C LEU A 18 -10.67 -7.86 -4.00
N ALA A 19 -11.57 -8.74 -4.40
CA ALA A 19 -11.96 -9.90 -3.63
C ALA A 19 -10.78 -10.88 -3.61
N GLY A 20 -9.68 -10.45 -3.01
CA GLY A 20 -8.53 -11.28 -2.72
C GLY A 20 -8.75 -11.95 -1.38
N CYS A 21 -8.56 -13.25 -1.31
CA CYS A 21 -8.62 -14.03 -0.08
C CYS A 21 -7.40 -13.73 0.77
N GLY A 22 -7.54 -12.87 1.78
CA GLY A 22 -6.48 -12.60 2.76
C GLY A 22 -6.46 -13.73 3.82
N GLY A 23 -5.49 -14.63 3.75
CA GLY A 23 -5.30 -15.68 4.75
C GLY A 23 -4.55 -15.19 5.98
N GLY A 24 -5.24 -14.91 7.07
CA GLY A 24 -4.63 -14.72 8.40
C GLY A 24 -4.61 -16.03 9.18
N SER A 25 -3.43 -16.55 9.50
CA SER A 25 -3.27 -17.72 10.37
C SER A 25 -3.46 -17.34 11.83
N GLY A 26 -4.68 -17.43 12.33
CA GLY A 26 -4.98 -17.32 13.76
C GLY A 26 -5.12 -18.69 14.40
N SER A 27 -4.14 -19.12 15.20
CA SER A 27 -4.18 -20.36 15.97
C SER A 27 -4.94 -20.13 17.29
N SER A 28 -6.19 -20.57 17.41
CA SER A 28 -6.93 -20.60 18.67
C SER A 28 -7.08 -22.02 19.19
N ASN A 29 -6.38 -22.33 20.30
CA ASN A 29 -6.57 -23.55 21.08
C ASN A 29 -7.82 -23.43 21.97
N THR A 30 -8.86 -24.19 21.66
CA THR A 30 -9.96 -24.47 22.60
C THR A 30 -10.15 -25.98 22.69
N PRO A 31 -10.30 -26.58 23.92
CA PRO A 31 -10.41 -28.03 24.06
C PRO A 31 -11.78 -28.58 23.66
N PRO A 32 -11.88 -29.84 23.21
CA PRO A 32 -13.05 -30.37 22.54
C PRO A 32 -14.16 -30.76 23.49
N VAL A 33 -15.38 -30.34 23.17
CA VAL A 33 -16.62 -30.92 23.71
C VAL A 33 -17.01 -32.09 22.80
N VAL A 34 -17.08 -33.30 23.41
CA VAL A 34 -17.50 -34.54 22.73
C VAL A 34 -19.01 -34.51 22.50
N THR A 35 -19.44 -34.40 21.26
CA THR A 35 -20.78 -34.76 20.82
C THR A 35 -20.69 -35.74 19.67
N THR A 36 -21.55 -36.78 19.72
CA THR A 36 -21.63 -37.93 18.84
C THR A 36 -21.77 -37.54 17.38
N PRO A 37 -21.07 -38.18 16.41
CA PRO A 37 -20.98 -37.70 15.04
C PRO A 37 -22.25 -38.05 14.23
N THR A 38 -22.98 -37.05 13.81
CA THR A 38 -23.71 -37.08 12.55
C THR A 38 -22.71 -36.67 11.46
N THR A 39 -22.37 -37.58 10.56
CA THR A 39 -21.47 -37.33 9.45
C THR A 39 -22.03 -36.20 8.57
N PRO A 40 -21.43 -35.01 8.50
CA PRO A 40 -21.79 -34.05 7.47
C PRO A 40 -21.22 -34.56 6.15
N THR A 41 -22.08 -34.72 5.16
CA THR A 41 -21.63 -34.86 3.78
C THR A 41 -21.00 -33.54 3.37
N THR A 42 -19.67 -33.45 3.47
CA THR A 42 -18.90 -32.32 2.92
C THR A 42 -19.19 -32.27 1.42
N PRO A 43 -19.61 -31.14 0.85
CA PRO A 43 -19.69 -31.02 -0.60
C PRO A 43 -18.31 -31.32 -1.17
N VAL A 44 -18.20 -32.30 -2.04
CA VAL A 44 -16.96 -32.54 -2.80
C VAL A 44 -16.88 -31.36 -3.79
N THR A 45 -16.17 -30.33 -3.43
CA THR A 45 -15.76 -29.27 -4.36
C THR A 45 -14.79 -29.92 -5.34
N THR A 46 -15.20 -30.14 -6.56
CA THR A 46 -14.30 -30.61 -7.62
C THR A 46 -13.32 -29.46 -7.88
N GLU A 47 -12.03 -29.72 -7.67
CA GLU A 47 -10.99 -28.74 -7.94
C GLU A 47 -10.99 -28.43 -9.45
N PRO A 48 -10.97 -27.14 -9.87
CA PRO A 48 -10.95 -26.81 -11.28
C PRO A 48 -9.61 -27.21 -11.91
N GLU A 49 -9.64 -27.61 -13.17
CA GLU A 49 -8.46 -28.05 -13.91
C GLU A 49 -7.84 -26.84 -14.66
N TRP A 50 -6.51 -26.81 -14.72
CA TRP A 50 -5.76 -25.89 -15.55
C TRP A 50 -5.47 -26.51 -16.92
N GLU A 51 -5.57 -25.71 -17.96
CA GLU A 51 -5.14 -26.04 -19.30
C GLU A 51 -4.30 -24.92 -19.90
N ALA A 52 -3.13 -25.25 -20.43
CA ALA A 52 -2.21 -24.28 -21.00
C ALA A 52 -2.83 -23.51 -22.17
N GLY A 53 -2.77 -22.18 -22.13
CA GLY A 53 -3.30 -21.29 -23.15
C GLY A 53 -4.82 -21.12 -23.15
N VAL A 54 -5.55 -21.81 -22.26
CA VAL A 54 -7.01 -21.67 -22.11
C VAL A 54 -7.30 -20.80 -20.89
N TYR A 55 -7.97 -19.67 -21.11
CA TYR A 55 -8.33 -18.70 -20.07
C TYR A 55 -9.85 -18.62 -19.98
N GLU A 56 -10.40 -19.23 -18.96
CA GLU A 56 -11.82 -19.12 -18.65
C GLU A 56 -12.13 -17.72 -18.09
N PRO A 57 -13.39 -17.25 -18.19
CA PRO A 57 -13.75 -15.94 -17.62
C PRO A 57 -13.46 -15.87 -16.12
N GLN A 58 -12.84 -14.78 -15.67
CA GLN A 58 -12.51 -14.57 -14.24
C GLN A 58 -13.71 -14.72 -13.29
N SER A 59 -14.93 -14.44 -13.78
CA SER A 59 -16.17 -14.58 -13.01
C SER A 59 -16.46 -16.01 -12.53
N GLN A 60 -15.85 -17.02 -13.15
CA GLN A 60 -15.97 -18.42 -12.71
C GLN A 60 -15.27 -18.66 -11.38
N TYR A 61 -14.22 -17.90 -11.09
CA TYR A 61 -13.34 -18.08 -9.92
C TYR A 61 -13.51 -16.95 -8.89
N LEU A 62 -14.23 -15.89 -9.25
CA LEU A 62 -14.38 -14.69 -8.41
C LEU A 62 -14.96 -15.05 -7.04
N ALA A 63 -14.31 -14.56 -5.98
CA ALA A 63 -14.68 -14.76 -4.59
C ALA A 63 -14.75 -16.23 -4.11
N LYS A 64 -14.18 -17.17 -4.84
CA LYS A 64 -14.02 -18.56 -4.40
C LYS A 64 -12.70 -18.69 -3.66
N CYS A 65 -12.76 -18.85 -2.33
CA CYS A 65 -11.61 -18.86 -1.45
C CYS A 65 -11.44 -20.21 -0.76
N GLU A 66 -10.20 -20.69 -0.62
CA GLU A 66 -9.89 -21.88 0.19
C GLU A 66 -10.31 -21.65 1.64
N THR A 67 -10.07 -20.43 2.16
CA THR A 67 -10.50 -20.00 3.48
C THR A 67 -11.36 -18.73 3.37
N PRO A 68 -12.68 -18.88 3.16
CA PRO A 68 -13.58 -17.72 3.01
C PRO A 68 -13.64 -16.87 4.27
N ARG A 69 -13.54 -15.55 4.11
CA ARG A 69 -13.86 -14.61 5.20
C ARG A 69 -15.35 -14.60 5.43
N SER A 70 -15.78 -14.32 6.65
CA SER A 70 -17.18 -14.25 7.04
C SER A 70 -17.48 -12.97 7.82
N GLY A 71 -18.75 -12.59 7.90
CA GLY A 71 -19.18 -11.39 8.61
C GLY A 71 -19.19 -10.15 7.73
N ILE A 72 -18.99 -9.00 8.38
CA ILE A 72 -19.01 -7.67 7.74
C ILE A 72 -17.57 -7.15 7.65
N ASP A 73 -17.17 -6.73 6.46
CA ASP A 73 -15.91 -6.03 6.24
C ASP A 73 -15.98 -4.66 6.96
N PRO A 74 -15.10 -4.39 7.92
CA PRO A 74 -15.13 -3.16 8.71
C PRO A 74 -14.86 -1.90 7.89
N PHE A 75 -14.20 -2.02 6.74
CA PHE A 75 -13.85 -0.88 5.90
C PHE A 75 -14.95 -0.52 4.88
N THR A 76 -15.68 -1.50 4.39
CA THR A 76 -16.75 -1.28 3.41
C THR A 76 -18.14 -1.31 4.03
N ASN A 77 -18.26 -1.80 5.27
CA ASN A 77 -19.52 -2.06 5.98
C ASN A 77 -20.49 -2.97 5.18
N ARG A 78 -19.92 -3.92 4.43
CA ARG A 78 -20.67 -4.92 3.64
C ARG A 78 -20.24 -6.32 4.01
N ALA A 79 -21.12 -7.30 3.80
CA ALA A 79 -20.74 -8.70 3.96
C ALA A 79 -19.62 -9.06 2.97
N TYR A 80 -18.65 -9.87 3.44
CA TYR A 80 -17.64 -10.43 2.53
C TYR A 80 -18.34 -11.27 1.46
N PRO A 81 -17.95 -11.12 0.18
CA PRO A 81 -18.54 -11.86 -0.92
C PRO A 81 -18.01 -13.31 -1.02
N ASP A 82 -17.08 -13.69 -0.18
CA ASP A 82 -16.33 -14.94 -0.26
C ASP A 82 -17.24 -16.17 -0.17
N THR A 83 -16.96 -17.13 -1.01
CA THR A 83 -17.62 -18.45 -1.03
C THR A 83 -16.56 -19.55 -0.94
N GLN A 84 -16.96 -20.75 -0.48
CA GLN A 84 -16.05 -21.87 -0.41
C GLN A 84 -15.54 -22.24 -1.80
N GLY A 85 -14.24 -22.21 -1.98
CA GLY A 85 -13.48 -22.63 -3.13
C GLY A 85 -12.27 -23.46 -2.71
N THR A 86 -11.27 -23.48 -3.57
CA THR A 86 -9.98 -24.17 -3.37
C THR A 86 -8.84 -23.20 -3.67
N ALA A 87 -7.62 -23.53 -3.24
CA ALA A 87 -6.43 -22.77 -3.62
C ALA A 87 -6.24 -22.71 -5.16
N MET A 88 -6.77 -23.69 -5.90
CA MET A 88 -6.74 -23.69 -7.36
C MET A 88 -7.70 -22.63 -7.92
N ASP A 89 -8.90 -22.46 -7.35
CA ASP A 89 -9.83 -21.37 -7.74
C ASP A 89 -9.16 -20.00 -7.58
N GLU A 90 -8.45 -19.76 -6.46
CA GLU A 90 -7.73 -18.50 -6.22
C GLU A 90 -6.61 -18.26 -7.25
N LYS A 91 -5.80 -19.30 -7.53
CA LYS A 91 -4.72 -19.22 -8.54
C LYS A 91 -5.25 -19.01 -9.95
N LEU A 92 -6.33 -19.69 -10.34
CA LEU A 92 -6.96 -19.50 -11.64
C LEU A 92 -7.63 -18.13 -11.75
N TRP A 93 -8.17 -17.59 -10.65
CA TRP A 93 -8.65 -16.21 -10.63
C TRP A 93 -7.50 -15.24 -10.89
N LEU A 94 -6.38 -15.35 -10.16
CA LEU A 94 -5.19 -14.50 -10.36
C LEU A 94 -4.70 -14.58 -11.81
N ARG A 95 -4.63 -15.78 -12.39
CA ARG A 95 -4.19 -16.02 -13.77
C ARG A 95 -5.09 -15.30 -14.79
N THR A 96 -6.40 -15.50 -14.68
CA THR A 96 -7.36 -14.87 -15.62
C THR A 96 -7.42 -13.37 -15.43
N TRP A 97 -7.38 -12.90 -14.19
CA TRP A 97 -7.30 -11.47 -13.86
C TRP A 97 -6.06 -10.83 -14.49
N THR A 98 -4.88 -11.43 -14.31
CA THR A 98 -3.64 -10.94 -14.93
C THR A 98 -3.74 -10.91 -16.45
N ASN A 99 -4.23 -11.97 -17.06
CA ASN A 99 -4.43 -12.03 -18.51
C ASN A 99 -5.39 -10.95 -19.02
N ASP A 100 -6.40 -10.57 -18.24
CA ASP A 100 -7.38 -9.56 -18.64
C ASP A 100 -6.91 -8.14 -18.38
N THR A 101 -6.14 -7.89 -17.32
CA THR A 101 -5.89 -6.53 -16.82
C THR A 101 -4.43 -6.09 -16.92
N TYR A 102 -3.47 -7.01 -16.85
CA TYR A 102 -2.05 -6.66 -16.82
C TYR A 102 -1.58 -6.07 -18.15
N LEU A 103 -0.78 -4.99 -18.09
CA LEU A 103 -0.34 -4.27 -19.28
C LEU A 103 0.49 -5.16 -20.23
N TRP A 104 1.33 -6.00 -19.68
CA TRP A 104 2.23 -6.89 -20.42
C TRP A 104 1.79 -8.36 -20.29
N TYR A 105 0.49 -8.63 -20.36
CA TYR A 105 -0.08 -9.95 -20.19
C TYR A 105 0.47 -11.00 -21.17
N ASP A 106 0.87 -10.56 -22.37
CA ASP A 106 1.44 -11.38 -23.44
C ASP A 106 2.93 -11.75 -23.22
N GLU A 107 3.55 -11.14 -22.22
CA GLU A 107 4.93 -11.43 -21.77
C GLU A 107 4.96 -12.36 -20.53
N VAL A 108 3.81 -12.74 -19.99
CA VAL A 108 3.71 -13.60 -18.82
C VAL A 108 3.71 -15.08 -19.22
N ASP A 109 4.63 -15.85 -18.64
CA ASP A 109 4.67 -17.30 -18.83
C ASP A 109 3.43 -17.98 -18.24
N ASP A 110 2.73 -18.81 -19.01
CA ASP A 110 1.56 -19.55 -18.55
C ASP A 110 1.96 -20.83 -17.81
N ASN A 111 2.51 -20.66 -16.61
CA ASN A 111 2.96 -21.74 -15.74
C ASN A 111 1.79 -22.49 -15.11
N ASP A 112 1.95 -23.82 -14.92
CA ASP A 112 0.96 -24.64 -14.21
C ASP A 112 0.84 -24.20 -12.73
N PRO A 113 -0.34 -23.70 -12.31
CA PRO A 113 -0.57 -23.23 -10.95
C PRO A 113 -0.46 -24.32 -9.87
N ALA A 114 -0.53 -25.60 -10.24
CA ALA A 114 -0.40 -26.69 -9.27
C ALA A 114 0.99 -26.73 -8.60
N ASN A 115 2.00 -26.16 -9.24
CA ASN A 115 3.38 -26.17 -8.76
C ASN A 115 3.70 -25.08 -7.70
N PHE A 116 2.74 -24.22 -7.36
CA PHE A 116 2.96 -23.04 -6.53
C PHE A 116 1.92 -22.91 -5.41
N SER A 117 2.30 -22.25 -4.31
CA SER A 117 1.31 -21.68 -3.39
C SER A 117 0.56 -20.52 -4.08
N VAL A 118 -0.51 -20.00 -3.48
CA VAL A 118 -1.28 -18.87 -4.08
C VAL A 118 -0.38 -17.64 -4.27
N LEU A 119 0.34 -17.22 -3.23
CA LEU A 119 1.27 -16.08 -3.32
C LEU A 119 2.45 -16.38 -4.24
N GLY A 120 3.02 -17.60 -4.16
CA GLY A 120 4.10 -18.01 -5.06
C GLY A 120 3.68 -18.05 -6.53
N TYR A 121 2.40 -18.31 -6.82
CA TYR A 121 1.85 -18.23 -8.17
C TYR A 121 1.66 -16.76 -8.59
N PHE A 122 1.17 -15.91 -7.71
CA PHE A 122 1.09 -14.48 -7.98
C PHE A 122 2.46 -13.92 -8.42
N ASP A 123 3.55 -14.30 -7.75
CA ASP A 123 4.91 -13.86 -8.10
C ASP A 123 5.36 -14.25 -9.52
N GLN A 124 4.72 -15.28 -10.12
CA GLN A 124 4.98 -15.69 -11.51
C GLN A 124 4.21 -14.85 -12.53
N LEU A 125 3.13 -14.17 -12.12
CA LEU A 125 2.19 -13.48 -13.01
C LEU A 125 2.63 -12.07 -13.39
N LYS A 126 3.91 -11.91 -13.73
CA LYS A 126 4.50 -10.65 -14.20
C LYS A 126 5.49 -10.87 -15.33
N THR A 127 5.79 -9.81 -16.09
CA THR A 127 6.85 -9.85 -17.09
C THR A 127 8.22 -9.95 -16.43
N ASN A 128 9.11 -10.76 -17.01
CA ASN A 128 10.52 -10.83 -16.65
C ASN A 128 11.40 -10.00 -17.60
N GLU A 129 10.79 -9.29 -18.56
CA GLU A 129 11.50 -8.47 -19.54
C GLU A 129 12.17 -7.25 -18.89
N LEU A 130 13.24 -6.80 -19.53
CA LEU A 130 14.00 -5.63 -19.12
C LEU A 130 13.69 -4.43 -20.00
N THR A 131 13.79 -3.25 -19.43
CA THR A 131 13.77 -2.00 -20.18
C THR A 131 15.06 -1.87 -21.02
N PRO A 132 15.11 -0.97 -22.01
CA PRO A 132 16.35 -0.70 -22.76
C PRO A 132 17.54 -0.29 -21.89
N SER A 133 17.31 0.22 -20.68
CA SER A 133 18.36 0.54 -19.70
C SER A 133 18.83 -0.66 -18.87
N GLY A 134 18.24 -1.85 -19.06
CA GLY A 134 18.60 -3.08 -18.36
C GLY A 134 17.97 -3.23 -16.96
N THR A 135 16.97 -2.40 -16.61
CA THR A 135 16.18 -2.54 -15.38
C THR A 135 14.91 -3.37 -15.65
N PRO A 136 14.35 -4.09 -14.66
CA PRO A 136 13.07 -4.77 -14.84
C PRO A 136 11.97 -3.83 -15.36
N LYS A 137 11.12 -4.30 -16.27
CA LYS A 137 9.97 -3.53 -16.75
C LYS A 137 8.95 -3.34 -15.64
N ASP A 138 8.70 -4.39 -14.86
CA ASP A 138 7.79 -4.36 -13.72
C ASP A 138 8.56 -4.35 -12.40
N ASN A 139 8.42 -3.26 -11.64
CA ASN A 139 8.98 -3.05 -10.31
C ASN A 139 7.88 -2.88 -9.23
N PHE A 140 6.60 -3.07 -9.60
CA PHE A 140 5.46 -2.76 -8.76
C PHE A 140 4.59 -3.97 -8.45
N HIS A 141 5.03 -5.16 -8.84
CA HIS A 141 4.31 -6.41 -8.61
C HIS A 141 4.60 -6.91 -7.19
N PHE A 142 3.69 -6.62 -6.27
CA PHE A 142 3.78 -7.05 -4.87
C PHE A 142 2.38 -7.32 -4.30
N SER A 143 2.32 -8.06 -3.20
CA SER A 143 1.10 -8.29 -2.41
C SER A 143 1.34 -7.91 -0.95
N GLN A 144 0.27 -7.55 -0.26
CA GLN A 144 0.30 -7.26 1.17
C GLN A 144 -1.04 -7.62 1.82
N ASP A 145 -1.08 -7.69 3.14
CA ASP A 145 -2.32 -7.93 3.86
C ASP A 145 -3.34 -6.81 3.62
N THR A 146 -4.58 -7.19 3.34
CA THR A 146 -5.64 -6.24 2.99
C THR A 146 -6.07 -5.39 4.19
N ALA A 147 -6.08 -5.94 5.41
CA ALA A 147 -6.47 -5.19 6.60
C ALA A 147 -5.41 -4.14 6.92
N GLU A 148 -4.13 -4.49 6.92
CA GLU A 148 -3.02 -3.57 7.11
C GLU A 148 -3.01 -2.45 6.06
N TYR A 149 -3.21 -2.81 4.79
CA TYR A 149 -3.33 -1.83 3.71
C TYR A 149 -4.47 -0.84 3.93
N ASN A 150 -5.65 -1.33 4.29
CA ASN A 150 -6.81 -0.48 4.52
C ASN A 150 -6.60 0.42 5.73
N GLU A 151 -6.04 -0.10 6.82
CA GLU A 151 -5.76 0.67 8.02
C GLU A 151 -4.78 1.80 7.73
N LEU A 152 -3.67 1.50 7.08
CA LEU A 152 -2.70 2.50 6.66
C LEU A 152 -3.31 3.52 5.68
N SER A 153 -3.96 3.04 4.60
CA SER A 153 -4.39 3.90 3.50
C SER A 153 -5.56 4.81 3.84
N GLN A 154 -6.43 4.41 4.78
CA GLN A 154 -7.63 5.16 5.18
C GLN A 154 -7.47 5.88 6.52
N SER A 155 -6.92 5.19 7.53
CA SER A 155 -6.79 5.71 8.89
C SER A 155 -5.41 6.30 9.18
N GLY A 156 -4.42 6.01 8.34
CA GLY A 156 -3.05 6.44 8.55
C GLY A 156 -2.40 5.77 9.76
N ILE A 157 -2.85 4.57 10.11
CA ILE A 157 -2.30 3.80 11.22
C ILE A 157 -1.49 2.63 10.66
N SER A 158 -0.33 2.39 11.25
CA SER A 158 0.49 1.20 11.04
C SER A 158 0.87 0.59 12.38
N SER A 159 1.14 -0.71 12.42
CA SER A 159 1.62 -1.38 13.63
C SER A 159 3.14 -1.46 13.63
N GLY A 160 3.77 -1.35 14.79
CA GLY A 160 5.22 -1.51 14.93
C GLY A 160 5.88 -0.51 15.87
N TYR A 161 7.09 -0.08 15.53
CA TYR A 161 7.89 0.83 16.36
C TYR A 161 7.92 2.27 15.82
N GLY A 162 7.49 2.49 14.58
CA GLY A 162 7.52 3.78 13.90
C GLY A 162 8.84 4.08 13.21
N PHE A 163 9.58 3.05 12.81
CA PHE A 163 10.72 3.19 11.92
C PHE A 163 10.28 3.18 10.46
N ASP A 164 10.93 4.00 9.67
CA ASP A 164 11.00 3.82 8.22
C ASP A 164 12.43 3.38 7.84
N TRP A 165 12.52 2.27 7.07
CA TRP A 165 13.76 1.56 6.86
C TRP A 165 14.30 1.68 5.43
N GLU A 166 15.61 1.79 5.30
CA GLU A 166 16.35 1.57 4.04
C GLU A 166 17.08 0.24 4.09
N PHE A 167 16.71 -0.67 3.20
CA PHE A 167 17.38 -1.95 3.04
C PHE A 167 18.55 -1.80 2.05
N GLY A 168 19.74 -1.53 2.55
CA GLY A 168 20.96 -1.47 1.75
C GLY A 168 21.41 -2.86 1.31
N SER A 169 21.23 -3.88 2.14
CA SER A 169 21.44 -5.29 1.81
C SER A 169 20.55 -6.19 2.68
N THR A 170 19.83 -7.10 2.04
CA THR A 170 19.04 -8.16 2.71
C THR A 170 19.82 -9.46 2.90
N THR A 171 20.97 -9.62 2.25
CA THR A 171 21.89 -10.74 2.40
C THR A 171 23.08 -10.35 3.26
N VAL A 172 23.69 -11.34 3.95
CA VAL A 172 24.87 -11.09 4.81
C VAL A 172 26.10 -10.65 3.99
N PRO A 173 26.80 -9.60 4.44
CA PRO A 173 26.51 -8.76 5.58
C PRO A 173 25.28 -7.85 5.31
N ARG A 174 24.25 -7.92 6.17
CA ARG A 174 23.02 -7.12 6.01
C ARG A 174 23.26 -5.67 6.39
N VAL A 175 22.54 -4.79 5.72
CA VAL A 175 22.55 -3.36 6.02
C VAL A 175 21.11 -2.86 6.08
N LEU A 176 20.71 -2.37 7.26
CA LEU A 176 19.40 -1.78 7.50
C LEU A 176 19.61 -0.44 8.21
N THR A 177 19.17 0.64 7.55
CA THR A 177 19.39 2.01 8.02
C THR A 177 18.06 2.70 8.27
N VAL A 178 17.96 3.47 9.35
CA VAL A 178 16.80 4.30 9.66
C VAL A 178 16.75 5.48 8.70
N ARG A 179 15.74 5.55 7.83
CA ARG A 179 15.48 6.71 6.96
C ARG A 179 14.91 7.88 7.76
N PHE A 180 13.93 7.60 8.59
CA PHE A 180 13.37 8.50 9.61
C PHE A 180 12.57 7.68 10.63
N THR A 181 12.10 8.34 11.68
CA THR A 181 11.14 7.81 12.64
C THR A 181 9.86 8.66 12.58
N GLU A 182 8.70 8.00 12.64
CA GLU A 182 7.42 8.71 12.67
C GLU A 182 7.33 9.63 13.89
N PRO A 183 6.91 10.88 13.74
CA PRO A 183 6.76 11.82 14.84
C PRO A 183 5.88 11.25 15.96
N GLY A 184 6.36 11.31 17.21
CA GLY A 184 5.63 10.79 18.36
C GLY A 184 5.63 9.27 18.53
N SER A 185 6.24 8.53 17.61
CA SER A 185 6.35 7.07 17.70
C SER A 185 7.25 6.61 18.84
N PRO A 186 7.17 5.33 19.25
CA PRO A 186 8.11 4.74 20.20
C PRO A 186 9.58 4.90 19.78
N ALA A 187 9.91 4.71 18.51
CA ALA A 187 11.28 4.90 17.99
C ALA A 187 11.76 6.35 18.07
N ALA A 188 10.89 7.30 17.74
CA ALA A 188 11.19 8.74 17.91
C ALA A 188 11.38 9.12 19.38
N THR A 189 10.53 8.59 20.26
CA THR A 189 10.61 8.81 21.72
C THR A 189 11.89 8.21 22.33
N ALA A 190 12.35 7.06 21.79
CA ALA A 190 13.62 6.45 22.17
C ALA A 190 14.84 7.20 21.64
N GLY A 191 14.63 8.24 20.82
CA GLY A 191 15.71 9.10 20.31
C GLY A 191 16.56 8.44 19.22
N VAL A 192 16.03 7.46 18.49
CA VAL A 192 16.77 6.82 17.38
C VAL A 192 16.89 7.80 16.21
N PRO A 193 18.11 8.20 15.84
CA PRO A 193 18.30 9.23 14.82
C PRO A 193 18.24 8.65 13.40
N ARG A 194 17.90 9.51 12.44
CA ARG A 194 18.08 9.22 11.02
C ARG A 194 19.53 8.86 10.71
N GLY A 195 19.74 7.85 9.86
CA GLY A 195 21.05 7.36 9.45
C GLY A 195 21.67 6.35 10.41
N ALA A 196 21.01 6.04 11.55
CA ALA A 196 21.43 4.93 12.41
C ALA A 196 21.29 3.59 11.69
N THR A 197 22.30 2.74 11.79
CA THR A 197 22.31 1.41 11.15
C THR A 197 22.16 0.33 12.20
N LEU A 198 21.22 -0.61 11.98
CA LEU A 198 20.95 -1.70 12.90
C LEU A 198 22.14 -2.67 12.94
N SER A 199 22.65 -2.94 14.15
CA SER A 199 23.73 -3.90 14.38
C SER A 199 23.25 -5.19 15.06
N ARG A 200 22.38 -5.07 16.08
CA ARG A 200 21.79 -6.19 16.79
C ARG A 200 20.31 -5.96 17.09
N ILE A 201 19.57 -7.05 17.20
CA ILE A 201 18.17 -7.04 17.61
C ILE A 201 17.91 -8.22 18.56
N ASN A 202 17.39 -7.96 19.76
CA ASN A 202 17.23 -8.95 20.83
C ASN A 202 18.52 -9.78 21.08
N GLY A 203 19.70 -9.15 20.97
CA GLY A 203 21.00 -9.76 21.12
C GLY A 203 21.50 -10.59 19.92
N VAL A 204 20.68 -10.81 18.90
CA VAL A 204 21.06 -11.48 17.64
C VAL A 204 21.88 -10.52 16.78
N ASP A 205 22.98 -11.00 16.19
CA ASP A 205 23.78 -10.23 15.23
C ASP A 205 22.99 -10.04 13.93
N PHE A 206 22.39 -8.86 13.76
CA PHE A 206 21.60 -8.55 12.56
C PHE A 206 22.45 -8.65 11.28
N VAL A 207 23.70 -8.19 11.35
CA VAL A 207 24.57 -8.05 10.17
C VAL A 207 24.98 -9.40 9.63
N ASN A 208 25.36 -10.35 10.50
CA ASN A 208 26.09 -11.56 10.07
C ASN A 208 25.37 -12.88 10.37
N ASP A 209 24.37 -12.92 11.28
CA ASP A 209 23.69 -14.18 11.60
C ASP A 209 22.84 -14.64 10.40
N ASN A 210 23.25 -15.76 9.78
CA ASN A 210 22.55 -16.38 8.65
C ASN A 210 21.99 -17.77 8.99
N THR A 211 21.90 -18.09 10.28
CA THR A 211 21.22 -19.31 10.72
C THR A 211 19.70 -19.15 10.57
N GLN A 212 18.99 -20.23 10.28
CA GLN A 212 17.53 -20.19 10.18
C GLN A 212 16.90 -19.66 11.47
N GLN A 213 17.44 -20.02 12.63
CA GLN A 213 16.97 -19.53 13.92
C GLN A 213 17.19 -18.03 14.08
N GLY A 214 18.38 -17.52 13.72
CA GLY A 214 18.70 -16.08 13.77
C GLY A 214 17.81 -15.27 12.82
N VAL A 215 17.64 -15.73 11.58
CA VAL A 215 16.76 -15.08 10.60
C VAL A 215 15.31 -15.00 11.08
N ASN A 216 14.78 -16.10 11.62
CA ASN A 216 13.42 -16.12 12.18
C ASN A 216 13.29 -15.14 13.36
N ALA A 217 14.27 -15.11 14.26
CA ALA A 217 14.27 -14.19 15.40
C ALA A 217 14.38 -12.73 14.98
N ILE A 218 15.19 -12.41 13.97
CA ILE A 218 15.31 -11.06 13.38
C ILE A 218 13.97 -10.63 12.81
N ASN A 219 13.34 -11.46 11.96
CA ASN A 219 12.07 -11.12 11.33
C ASN A 219 10.95 -10.90 12.35
N ALA A 220 10.80 -11.80 13.32
CA ALA A 220 9.81 -11.67 14.39
C ALA A 220 10.02 -10.40 15.26
N ALA A 221 11.27 -9.97 15.43
CA ALA A 221 11.60 -8.78 16.20
C ALA A 221 11.42 -7.48 15.38
N LEU A 222 11.71 -7.48 14.06
CA LEU A 222 11.51 -6.32 13.19
C LEU A 222 10.02 -6.06 12.92
N PHE A 223 9.24 -7.14 12.80
CA PHE A 223 7.82 -7.11 12.41
C PHE A 223 6.99 -7.85 13.47
N PRO A 224 6.77 -7.25 14.66
CA PRO A 224 5.98 -7.87 15.71
C PRO A 224 4.52 -8.00 15.28
N GLU A 225 3.94 -9.18 15.49
CA GLU A 225 2.52 -9.45 15.22
C GLU A 225 1.61 -8.72 16.22
N ASP A 226 2.09 -8.58 17.47
CA ASP A 226 1.31 -8.00 18.58
C ASP A 226 1.86 -6.64 19.01
N ALA A 227 0.96 -5.70 19.24
CA ALA A 227 1.27 -4.46 19.96
C ALA A 227 1.69 -4.78 21.41
N GLY A 228 2.62 -3.96 21.96
CA GLY A 228 3.15 -4.17 23.31
C GLY A 228 4.38 -5.09 23.36
N THR A 229 4.87 -5.57 22.23
CA THR A 229 6.11 -6.35 22.15
C THR A 229 7.32 -5.46 22.43
N VAL A 230 8.11 -5.81 23.46
CA VAL A 230 9.36 -5.10 23.79
C VAL A 230 10.52 -5.74 23.03
N THR A 231 11.24 -4.91 22.28
CA THR A 231 12.40 -5.35 21.49
C THR A 231 13.62 -4.49 21.80
N SER A 232 14.75 -5.13 22.04
CA SER A 232 16.04 -4.48 22.26
C SER A 232 16.73 -4.27 20.92
N PHE A 233 17.05 -3.00 20.62
CA PHE A 233 17.77 -2.59 19.42
C PHE A 233 19.15 -2.05 19.78
N GLU A 234 20.15 -2.42 18.98
CA GLU A 234 21.48 -1.81 19.00
C GLU A 234 21.78 -1.20 17.64
N PHE A 235 22.07 0.10 17.63
CA PHE A 235 22.39 0.83 16.41
C PHE A 235 23.82 1.35 16.44
N VAL A 236 24.43 1.43 15.27
CA VAL A 236 25.61 2.26 15.03
C VAL A 236 25.14 3.58 14.44
N GLN A 237 25.41 4.69 15.13
CA GLN A 237 25.06 6.03 14.68
C GLN A 237 26.04 6.55 13.62
N VAL A 238 25.68 7.65 12.96
CA VAL A 238 26.49 8.25 11.88
C VAL A 238 27.89 8.70 12.38
N ASP A 239 28.01 9.07 13.65
CA ASP A 239 29.28 9.44 14.29
C ASP A 239 30.10 8.23 14.77
N GLY A 240 29.60 7.01 14.55
CA GLY A 240 30.24 5.75 14.96
C GLY A 240 29.94 5.34 16.39
N SER A 241 29.17 6.11 17.15
CA SER A 241 28.75 5.71 18.51
C SER A 241 27.67 4.63 18.46
N THR A 242 27.55 3.84 19.52
CA THR A 242 26.50 2.85 19.68
C THR A 242 25.35 3.40 20.50
N LEU A 243 24.12 3.17 20.03
CA LEU A 243 22.88 3.44 20.76
C LEU A 243 22.18 2.10 21.03
N SER A 244 21.93 1.80 22.30
CA SER A 244 21.16 0.61 22.72
C SER A 244 19.88 1.08 23.40
N VAL A 245 18.72 0.61 22.91
CA VAL A 245 17.40 1.01 23.39
C VAL A 245 16.42 -0.15 23.35
N ASP A 246 15.56 -0.21 24.36
CA ASP A 246 14.38 -1.08 24.34
C ASP A 246 13.17 -0.28 23.88
N ILE A 247 12.48 -0.77 22.85
CA ILE A 247 11.33 -0.09 22.26
C ILE A 247 10.13 -1.06 22.29
N THR A 248 8.99 -0.52 22.73
CA THR A 248 7.72 -1.27 22.77
C THR A 248 6.92 -0.95 21.50
N SER A 249 6.48 -1.99 20.77
CA SER A 249 5.62 -1.82 19.60
C SER A 249 4.23 -1.31 19.97
N GLY A 250 3.58 -0.64 19.02
CA GLY A 250 2.21 -0.12 19.20
C GLY A 250 1.64 0.38 17.89
N ASP A 251 0.47 0.99 17.97
CA ASP A 251 -0.15 1.65 16.84
C ASP A 251 0.57 2.97 16.57
N ILE A 252 0.99 3.16 15.34
CA ILE A 252 1.75 4.30 14.88
C ILE A 252 0.88 5.16 13.97
N SER A 253 0.60 6.39 14.37
CA SER A 253 -0.02 7.37 13.48
C SER A 253 1.01 7.86 12.47
N VAL A 254 0.81 7.52 11.21
CA VAL A 254 1.66 7.95 10.11
C VAL A 254 1.39 9.42 9.80
N THR A 255 2.44 10.22 9.73
CA THR A 255 2.40 11.63 9.40
C THR A 255 2.91 11.83 7.97
N PRO A 256 2.04 11.89 6.96
CA PRO A 256 2.46 11.93 5.55
C PRO A 256 3.24 13.17 5.18
N VAL A 257 2.84 14.33 5.72
CA VAL A 257 3.48 15.64 5.49
C VAL A 257 4.29 16.00 6.72
N GLN A 258 5.60 16.09 6.57
CA GLN A 258 6.54 16.36 7.68
C GLN A 258 7.42 17.55 7.37
N ASN A 259 7.95 18.16 8.43
CA ASN A 259 8.95 19.22 8.34
C ASN A 259 8.51 20.44 7.49
N ALA A 260 7.21 20.71 7.38
CA ALA A 260 6.69 21.86 6.67
C ALA A 260 7.22 23.16 7.32
N LYS A 261 7.80 24.05 6.51
CA LYS A 261 8.41 25.31 6.97
C LYS A 261 8.64 26.28 5.83
N VAL A 262 8.79 27.55 6.17
CA VAL A 262 9.25 28.60 5.27
C VAL A 262 10.72 28.92 5.55
N LEU A 263 11.51 29.02 4.52
CA LEU A 263 12.93 29.36 4.55
C LEU A 263 13.13 30.71 3.85
N ASP A 264 13.82 31.62 4.53
CA ASP A 264 14.29 32.85 3.91
C ASP A 264 15.54 32.54 3.09
N THR A 265 15.51 32.84 1.81
CA THR A 265 16.61 32.64 0.87
C THR A 265 16.99 33.98 0.20
N GLU A 266 18.11 34.00 -0.52
CA GLU A 266 18.54 35.19 -1.26
C GLU A 266 17.52 35.58 -2.37
N ASN A 267 16.72 34.64 -2.83
CA ASN A 267 15.72 34.82 -3.90
C ASN A 267 14.30 35.08 -3.36
N GLY A 268 14.11 35.11 -2.04
CA GLY A 268 12.82 35.26 -1.41
C GLY A 268 12.46 34.10 -0.47
N LYS A 269 11.17 33.94 -0.19
CA LYS A 269 10.70 32.87 0.69
C LYS A 269 10.47 31.59 -0.08
N THR A 270 11.08 30.51 0.39
CA THR A 270 10.93 29.16 -0.15
C THR A 270 10.17 28.30 0.85
N GLY A 271 9.05 27.72 0.43
CA GLY A 271 8.33 26.69 1.17
C GLY A 271 9.06 25.35 1.06
N TYR A 272 9.12 24.61 2.14
CA TYR A 272 9.67 23.26 2.17
C TYR A 272 8.75 22.34 2.97
N PHE A 273 8.53 21.14 2.45
CA PHE A 273 8.00 20.02 3.23
C PHE A 273 8.52 18.67 2.70
N GLN A 274 8.58 17.69 3.58
CA GLN A 274 8.81 16.30 3.24
C GLN A 274 7.46 15.61 3.10
N PHE A 275 7.26 14.85 2.02
CA PHE A 275 6.01 14.17 1.74
C PHE A 275 6.24 12.69 1.44
N ASN A 276 5.78 11.82 2.35
CA ASN A 276 6.17 10.41 2.40
C ASN A 276 5.16 9.46 1.75
N THR A 277 3.85 9.80 1.74
CA THR A 277 2.83 8.90 1.20
C THR A 277 1.53 9.63 0.87
N PHE A 278 0.83 9.17 -0.17
CA PHE A 278 -0.48 9.70 -0.61
C PHE A 278 -1.64 8.91 0.01
N ILE A 279 -1.74 8.86 1.33
CA ILE A 279 -2.87 8.29 2.08
C ILE A 279 -3.90 9.36 2.44
N VAL A 280 -5.12 8.95 2.85
CA VAL A 280 -6.24 9.87 3.08
C VAL A 280 -5.88 11.01 4.05
N THR A 281 -5.17 10.70 5.12
CA THR A 281 -4.75 11.67 6.15
C THR A 281 -3.75 12.72 5.63
N ALA A 282 -3.18 12.52 4.44
CA ALA A 282 -2.27 13.50 3.83
C ALA A 282 -2.98 14.78 3.38
N GLN A 283 -4.29 14.71 3.06
CA GLN A 283 -5.02 15.86 2.53
C GLN A 283 -4.95 17.07 3.47
N GLU A 284 -5.23 16.86 4.77
CA GLU A 284 -5.19 17.91 5.78
C GLU A 284 -3.79 18.52 5.89
N GLY A 285 -2.76 17.69 6.04
CA GLY A 285 -1.38 18.18 6.17
C GLY A 285 -0.88 18.92 4.92
N LEU A 286 -1.35 18.55 3.73
CA LEU A 286 -1.05 19.30 2.51
C LEU A 286 -1.74 20.67 2.51
N ILE A 287 -3.02 20.74 2.90
CA ILE A 287 -3.77 22.00 3.01
C ILE A 287 -3.07 22.93 4.00
N ASP A 288 -2.76 22.46 5.20
CA ASP A 288 -2.09 23.24 6.24
C ASP A 288 -0.74 23.80 5.76
N ALA A 289 0.04 22.98 5.04
CA ALA A 289 1.33 23.42 4.50
C ALA A 289 1.15 24.51 3.44
N PHE A 290 0.19 24.36 2.52
CA PHE A 290 -0.05 25.35 1.48
C PHE A 290 -0.69 26.63 2.01
N ASP A 291 -1.60 26.55 2.99
CA ASP A 291 -2.15 27.74 3.68
C ASP A 291 -1.02 28.56 4.34
N MET A 292 -0.11 27.91 5.05
CA MET A 292 1.08 28.56 5.61
C MET A 292 1.92 29.24 4.51
N PHE A 293 2.13 28.58 3.38
CA PHE A 293 2.92 29.13 2.29
C PHE A 293 2.25 30.33 1.63
N VAL A 294 0.92 30.32 1.49
CA VAL A 294 0.15 31.45 1.00
C VAL A 294 0.21 32.64 1.97
N GLU A 295 -0.01 32.41 3.27
CA GLU A 295 0.08 33.44 4.32
C GLU A 295 1.46 34.11 4.37
N GLU A 296 2.51 33.32 4.19
CA GLU A 296 3.89 33.79 4.22
C GLU A 296 4.38 34.36 2.89
N ASN A 297 3.55 34.38 1.85
CA ASN A 297 3.88 34.83 0.50
C ASN A 297 5.09 34.10 -0.09
N VAL A 298 5.11 32.77 0.03
CA VAL A 298 6.13 31.91 -0.56
C VAL A 298 6.08 32.01 -2.09
N THR A 299 7.24 32.11 -2.72
CA THR A 299 7.37 32.22 -4.19
C THR A 299 8.06 31.02 -4.84
N GLU A 300 8.74 30.21 -4.05
CA GLU A 300 9.43 28.99 -4.49
C GLU A 300 9.07 27.82 -3.57
N LEU A 301 9.08 26.61 -4.10
CA LEU A 301 8.69 25.41 -3.36
C LEU A 301 9.70 24.29 -3.56
N VAL A 302 10.06 23.65 -2.46
CA VAL A 302 10.84 22.40 -2.44
C VAL A 302 9.99 21.32 -1.76
N ILE A 303 9.65 20.29 -2.53
CA ILE A 303 8.96 19.09 -2.04
C ILE A 303 9.97 17.95 -1.97
N ASP A 304 10.17 17.41 -0.79
CA ASP A 304 11.06 16.27 -0.58
C ASP A 304 10.27 14.96 -0.68
N LEU A 305 10.42 14.28 -1.82
CA LEU A 305 9.75 13.01 -2.15
C LEU A 305 10.68 11.79 -2.01
N ARG A 306 11.87 11.95 -1.39
CA ARG A 306 12.87 10.87 -1.33
C ARG A 306 12.35 9.57 -0.71
N TYR A 307 11.37 9.65 0.18
CA TYR A 307 10.79 8.52 0.89
C TYR A 307 9.34 8.24 0.46
N ASN A 308 8.85 8.93 -0.59
CA ASN A 308 7.48 8.76 -1.05
C ASN A 308 7.29 7.44 -1.79
N GLY A 309 6.42 6.58 -1.27
CA GLY A 309 6.05 5.29 -1.85
C GLY A 309 4.86 5.35 -2.83
N GLY A 310 4.27 6.54 -3.06
CA GLY A 310 3.07 6.69 -3.88
C GLY A 310 1.78 6.70 -3.05
N GLY A 311 0.68 6.21 -3.62
CA GLY A 311 -0.63 6.08 -3.02
C GLY A 311 -1.76 6.61 -3.91
N ARG A 312 -2.69 7.40 -3.37
CA ARG A 312 -3.91 7.83 -4.06
C ARG A 312 -3.65 8.90 -5.13
N LEU A 313 -3.99 8.60 -6.37
CA LEU A 313 -3.89 9.53 -7.52
C LEU A 313 -4.72 10.80 -7.33
N ALA A 314 -5.85 10.71 -6.65
CA ALA A 314 -6.68 11.88 -6.34
C ALA A 314 -5.92 12.92 -5.50
N LEU A 315 -5.12 12.48 -4.51
CA LEU A 315 -4.25 13.36 -3.72
C LEU A 315 -3.09 13.92 -4.54
N ALA A 316 -2.53 13.13 -5.46
CA ALA A 316 -1.51 13.62 -6.39
C ALA A 316 -2.07 14.72 -7.30
N SER A 317 -3.31 14.57 -7.77
CA SER A 317 -4.04 15.58 -8.51
C SER A 317 -4.27 16.86 -7.69
N GLN A 318 -4.70 16.74 -6.42
CA GLN A 318 -4.87 17.87 -5.51
C GLN A 318 -3.55 18.60 -5.26
N LEU A 319 -2.48 17.87 -4.93
CA LEU A 319 -1.16 18.46 -4.74
C LEU A 319 -0.69 19.19 -6.00
N SER A 320 -0.87 18.59 -7.16
CA SER A 320 -0.49 19.21 -8.44
C SER A 320 -1.30 20.48 -8.73
N TYR A 321 -2.59 20.51 -8.31
CA TYR A 321 -3.41 21.73 -8.39
C TYR A 321 -2.86 22.82 -7.48
N MET A 322 -2.56 22.52 -6.21
CA MET A 322 -2.03 23.50 -5.26
C MET A 322 -0.68 24.08 -5.71
N ILE A 323 0.15 23.28 -6.38
CA ILE A 323 1.43 23.75 -6.94
C ILE A 323 1.23 24.65 -8.15
N ALA A 324 0.41 24.24 -9.11
CA ALA A 324 0.29 24.90 -10.42
C ALA A 324 -0.73 26.04 -10.44
N GLY A 325 -1.70 26.01 -9.51
CA GLY A 325 -2.77 26.98 -9.38
C GLY A 325 -3.86 26.89 -10.44
N PRO A 326 -4.96 27.64 -10.25
CA PRO A 326 -6.17 27.53 -11.06
C PRO A 326 -5.95 27.92 -12.53
N ASN A 327 -5.03 28.84 -12.82
CA ASN A 327 -4.81 29.30 -14.20
C ASN A 327 -4.18 28.22 -15.08
N GLN A 328 -3.30 27.39 -14.55
CA GLN A 328 -2.57 26.36 -15.28
C GLN A 328 -3.36 25.05 -15.38
N THR A 329 -4.24 24.80 -14.41
CA THR A 329 -4.98 23.53 -14.29
C THR A 329 -6.40 23.58 -14.87
N ASN A 330 -6.90 24.77 -15.21
CA ASN A 330 -8.27 24.94 -15.72
C ASN A 330 -8.46 24.20 -17.05
N ASN A 331 -9.41 23.25 -17.08
CA ASN A 331 -9.68 22.35 -18.21
C ASN A 331 -8.48 21.50 -18.66
N ALA A 332 -7.43 21.40 -17.85
CA ALA A 332 -6.29 20.54 -18.13
C ALA A 332 -6.57 19.11 -17.64
N THR A 333 -5.95 18.15 -18.30
CA THR A 333 -5.95 16.75 -17.90
C THR A 333 -4.78 16.50 -16.96
N PHE A 334 -5.05 15.97 -15.77
CA PHE A 334 -4.02 15.51 -14.85
C PHE A 334 -3.40 14.22 -15.37
N GLU A 335 -4.25 13.22 -15.64
CA GLU A 335 -3.82 11.93 -16.16
C GLU A 335 -4.90 11.26 -17.02
N THR A 336 -4.53 10.20 -17.72
CA THR A 336 -5.44 9.27 -18.37
C THR A 336 -4.94 7.86 -18.13
N LEU A 337 -5.76 7.02 -17.49
CA LEU A 337 -5.45 5.61 -17.30
C LEU A 337 -5.39 4.91 -18.67
N ARG A 338 -4.46 3.97 -18.79
CA ARG A 338 -4.35 3.09 -19.95
C ARG A 338 -4.21 1.66 -19.45
N PHE A 339 -4.91 0.78 -20.10
CA PHE A 339 -4.83 -0.66 -19.89
C PHE A 339 -4.21 -1.33 -21.13
N ASN A 340 -4.20 -2.65 -21.15
CA ASN A 340 -3.73 -3.41 -22.30
C ASN A 340 -4.67 -3.27 -23.53
N ASP A 341 -4.32 -3.89 -24.64
CA ASP A 341 -5.05 -3.82 -25.90
C ASP A 341 -6.43 -4.50 -25.88
N LYS A 342 -6.70 -5.38 -24.90
CA LYS A 342 -8.03 -5.97 -24.65
C LYS A 342 -9.00 -4.94 -24.08
N ASN A 343 -8.49 -3.91 -23.39
CA ASN A 343 -9.28 -2.91 -22.68
C ASN A 343 -8.91 -1.47 -23.07
N PRO A 344 -8.96 -1.10 -24.37
CA PRO A 344 -8.47 0.18 -24.84
C PRO A 344 -9.31 1.38 -24.37
N ASN A 345 -10.58 1.18 -24.05
CA ASN A 345 -11.53 2.25 -23.73
C ASN A 345 -12.32 2.01 -22.43
N THR A 346 -12.13 0.88 -21.78
CA THR A 346 -12.88 0.48 -20.60
C THR A 346 -11.92 0.06 -19.50
N ASN A 347 -12.16 0.56 -18.30
CA ASN A 347 -11.44 0.09 -17.12
C ASN A 347 -11.89 -1.37 -16.82
N PRO A 348 -11.02 -2.37 -16.93
CA PRO A 348 -11.41 -3.77 -16.76
C PRO A 348 -11.79 -4.12 -15.32
N VAL A 349 -11.47 -3.26 -14.36
CA VAL A 349 -11.77 -3.44 -12.93
C VAL A 349 -13.16 -2.91 -12.59
N THR A 350 -13.50 -1.70 -13.09
CA THR A 350 -14.76 -1.02 -12.75
C THR A 350 -15.84 -1.18 -13.82
N GLY A 351 -15.47 -1.58 -15.04
CA GLY A 351 -16.37 -1.61 -16.20
C GLY A 351 -16.70 -0.22 -16.77
N GLU A 352 -16.13 0.84 -16.23
CA GLU A 352 -16.42 2.21 -16.67
C GLU A 352 -15.59 2.60 -17.89
N THR A 353 -16.16 3.50 -18.71
CA THR A 353 -15.40 4.11 -19.80
C THR A 353 -14.24 4.93 -19.27
N ILE A 354 -13.03 4.70 -19.79
CA ILE A 354 -11.84 5.47 -19.45
C ILE A 354 -12.04 6.92 -19.88
N ARG A 355 -11.85 7.83 -18.94
CA ARG A 355 -11.92 9.27 -19.16
C ARG A 355 -10.68 9.95 -18.58
N PRO A 356 -10.22 11.08 -19.18
CA PRO A 356 -9.18 11.88 -18.57
C PRO A 356 -9.59 12.34 -17.17
N THR A 357 -8.69 12.19 -16.21
CA THR A 357 -8.86 12.70 -14.84
C THR A 357 -8.46 14.18 -14.81
N PRO A 358 -9.32 15.09 -14.32
CA PRO A 358 -8.97 16.50 -14.18
C PRO A 358 -8.05 16.74 -12.99
N PHE A 359 -7.51 17.95 -12.87
CA PHE A 359 -6.95 18.41 -11.61
C PHE A 359 -8.07 18.65 -10.59
N TYR A 360 -7.99 18.01 -9.43
CA TYR A 360 -8.97 18.20 -8.35
C TYR A 360 -8.63 19.48 -7.57
N ARG A 361 -9.53 20.44 -7.65
CA ARG A 361 -9.39 21.76 -7.01
C ARG A 361 -10.15 21.89 -5.68
N ASN A 362 -10.89 20.87 -5.31
CA ASN A 362 -11.72 20.85 -4.10
C ASN A 362 -11.23 19.80 -3.13
N VAL A 363 -11.51 20.02 -1.87
CA VAL A 363 -11.34 19.02 -0.80
C VAL A 363 -12.22 17.81 -1.12
N ILE A 364 -11.68 16.62 -0.91
CA ILE A 364 -12.39 15.35 -1.07
C ILE A 364 -12.87 14.89 0.31
N ASP A 365 -14.17 14.61 0.42
CA ASP A 365 -14.70 13.80 1.53
C ASP A 365 -14.49 12.33 1.17
N TYR A 366 -13.44 11.74 1.70
CA TYR A 366 -13.09 10.34 1.44
C TYR A 366 -14.06 9.35 2.06
N ASN A 367 -14.82 9.73 3.10
CA ASN A 367 -15.85 8.87 3.68
C ASN A 367 -17.11 8.81 2.79
N ALA A 368 -17.47 9.94 2.22
CA ALA A 368 -18.59 10.02 1.27
C ALA A 368 -18.18 9.70 -0.17
N GLY A 369 -16.87 9.65 -0.48
CA GLY A 369 -16.34 9.42 -1.82
C GLY A 369 -16.70 10.53 -2.81
N GLN A 370 -16.73 11.80 -2.37
CA GLN A 370 -17.17 12.92 -3.21
C GLN A 370 -16.35 14.20 -2.98
N LEU A 371 -16.36 15.06 -3.98
CA LEU A 371 -15.81 16.42 -3.85
C LEU A 371 -16.74 17.27 -2.96
N THR A 372 -16.14 18.07 -2.10
CA THR A 372 -16.86 19.08 -1.30
C THR A 372 -16.93 20.41 -2.06
N ASP A 373 -17.65 21.41 -1.52
CA ASP A 373 -17.66 22.77 -2.06
C ASP A 373 -16.44 23.62 -1.63
N THR A 374 -15.59 23.08 -0.73
CA THR A 374 -14.39 23.76 -0.23
C THR A 374 -13.26 23.67 -1.27
N PHE A 375 -12.74 24.81 -1.69
CA PHE A 375 -11.57 24.88 -2.57
C PHE A 375 -10.28 24.64 -1.80
N LEU A 376 -9.32 24.07 -2.49
CA LEU A 376 -7.93 23.96 -2.01
C LEU A 376 -7.22 25.31 -2.13
N PRO A 377 -6.22 25.57 -1.28
CA PRO A 377 -5.42 26.79 -1.30
C PRO A 377 -4.64 27.00 -2.59
#